data_0cfaa40f9d7b74df86993ac363cda8b8
#
_entry.id   0cfaa40f9d7b74df86993ac363cda8b8
#
_cell.length_a   1.000
_cell.length_b   1.000
_cell.length_c   1.000
_cell.angle_alpha   90.00
_cell.angle_beta   90.00
_cell.angle_gamma   90.00
#
_symmetry.space_group_name_H-M   'P 1'
#
loop_
_entity.id
_entity.type
_entity.pdbx_description
1 polymer ?
#
loop_
_entity_poly.entity_id
_entity_poly.type
_entity_poly.pdbx_seq_one_letter_code
_entity_poly.pdbx_strand_id
1 'polypeptide(L)'
;MKKFALPYFILLLSIFMFSCNSEDSMIKDALKSAIPAEMVKNYEYKSHQIVETILDSNIKDSISSLESAVVAKEIMLEEKDKKKKYYLSQIDEMRRQQQTTLPWLRGDYRGLIRDWQRMLDDVSREMKQDSLVMDSLNKRIDYFNSCIEGTDSPIIFYKVKHEYMLSGAYHCDEVVLDSKYQLVKQ
;
A
#
# COMPACT_ATOMS: atom_id res chain seq x y z
N MET A 1 40.92 43.76 19.52
CA MET A 1 39.94 42.66 19.64
C MET A 1 39.32 42.42 18.28
N LYS A 2 39.80 41.50 17.44
CA LYS A 2 39.13 41.02 16.18
C LYS A 2 40.00 40.01 15.44
N LYS A 3 40.34 38.83 16.08
CA LYS A 3 41.10 37.76 15.38
C LYS A 3 40.62 36.32 15.66
N PHE A 4 39.41 36.13 16.23
CA PHE A 4 38.92 34.80 16.58
C PHE A 4 37.74 34.26 15.74
N ALA A 5 37.23 35.00 14.79
CA ALA A 5 36.04 34.58 14.00
C ALA A 5 36.38 33.67 12.80
N LEU A 6 37.58 33.78 12.25
CA LEU A 6 37.95 33.07 11.00
C LEU A 6 38.11 31.54 11.19
N PRO A 7 38.74 31.02 12.22
CA PRO A 7 38.90 29.56 12.39
C PRO A 7 37.60 28.85 12.72
N TYR A 8 36.67 29.51 13.43
CA TYR A 8 35.33 28.94 13.72
C TYR A 8 34.44 28.84 12.46
N PHE A 9 34.58 29.81 11.54
CA PHE A 9 33.83 29.77 10.29
C PHE A 9 34.29 28.66 9.34
N ILE A 10 35.63 28.43 9.30
CA ILE A 10 36.22 27.35 8.51
C ILE A 10 35.86 25.98 9.11
N LEU A 11 35.82 25.85 10.45
CA LEU A 11 35.39 24.62 11.12
C LEU A 11 33.94 24.31 10.91
N LEU A 12 33.03 25.31 10.94
CA LEU A 12 31.62 25.15 10.63
C LEU A 12 31.40 24.77 9.15
N LEU A 13 32.13 25.38 8.22
CA LEU A 13 32.02 25.05 6.78
C LEU A 13 32.53 23.62 6.52
N SER A 14 33.58 23.15 7.21
CA SER A 14 34.06 21.77 7.05
C SER A 14 33.04 20.74 7.56
N ILE A 15 32.34 21.01 8.65
CA ILE A 15 31.30 20.11 9.18
C ILE A 15 30.15 19.99 8.20
N PHE A 16 29.71 21.08 7.52
CA PHE A 16 28.67 21.03 6.50
C PHE A 16 29.10 20.24 5.25
N MET A 17 30.37 20.35 4.83
CA MET A 17 30.90 19.64 3.66
C MET A 17 31.06 18.13 3.91
N PHE A 18 31.37 17.71 5.15
CA PHE A 18 31.45 16.28 5.52
C PHE A 18 30.07 15.63 5.64
N SER A 19 29.03 16.36 6.06
CA SER A 19 27.66 15.84 6.15
C SER A 19 27.09 15.53 4.77
N CYS A 20 27.18 16.45 3.80
CA CYS A 20 26.72 16.22 2.43
C CYS A 20 27.40 15.04 1.73
N ASN A 21 28.71 14.83 1.95
CA ASN A 21 29.43 13.71 1.36
C ASN A 21 28.99 12.35 1.91
N SER A 22 28.55 12.28 3.17
CA SER A 22 28.10 11.03 3.78
C SER A 22 26.73 10.58 3.22
N GLU A 23 25.79 11.50 3.07
CA GLU A 23 24.45 11.22 2.55
C GLU A 23 24.50 10.78 1.07
N ASP A 24 25.24 11.51 0.23
CA ASP A 24 25.42 11.15 -1.18
C ASP A 24 26.06 9.77 -1.35
N SER A 25 27.03 9.41 -0.49
CA SER A 25 27.63 8.07 -0.48
C SER A 25 26.63 7.00 -0.09
N MET A 26 25.82 7.23 0.96
CA MET A 26 24.80 6.27 1.41
C MET A 26 23.74 6.03 0.33
N ILE A 27 23.29 7.09 -0.33
CA ILE A 27 22.34 6.96 -1.45
C ILE A 27 22.96 6.14 -2.59
N LYS A 28 24.20 6.42 -3.00
CA LYS A 28 24.90 5.67 -4.05
C LYS A 28 25.02 4.18 -3.72
N ASP A 29 25.38 3.84 -2.48
CA ASP A 29 25.51 2.47 -2.04
C ASP A 29 24.16 1.74 -2.03
N ALA A 30 23.09 2.41 -1.58
CA ALA A 30 21.71 1.90 -1.63
C ALA A 30 21.25 1.66 -3.08
N LEU A 31 21.48 2.62 -3.98
CA LEU A 31 21.14 2.50 -5.40
C LEU A 31 21.88 1.36 -6.08
N LYS A 32 23.17 1.17 -5.76
CA LYS A 32 23.95 0.04 -6.24
C LYS A 32 23.39 -1.29 -5.73
N SER A 33 22.87 -1.35 -4.52
CA SER A 33 22.24 -2.55 -3.95
C SER A 33 20.93 -2.93 -4.61
N ALA A 34 20.27 -2.00 -5.32
CA ALA A 34 19.07 -2.27 -6.11
C ALA A 34 19.37 -3.05 -7.40
N ILE A 35 20.63 -3.07 -7.85
CA ILE A 35 21.06 -3.79 -9.04
C ILE A 35 21.29 -5.26 -8.70
N PRO A 36 20.79 -6.23 -9.51
CA PRO A 36 21.05 -7.65 -9.29
C PRO A 36 22.56 -7.96 -9.20
N ALA A 37 22.94 -8.82 -8.25
CA ALA A 37 24.34 -9.07 -7.90
C ALA A 37 25.19 -9.55 -9.12
N GLU A 38 24.58 -10.31 -10.03
CA GLU A 38 25.23 -10.77 -11.27
C GLU A 38 25.53 -9.63 -12.25
N MET A 39 24.79 -8.52 -12.17
CA MET A 39 24.91 -7.38 -13.08
C MET A 39 25.79 -6.24 -12.51
N VAL A 40 26.09 -6.25 -11.22
CA VAL A 40 26.85 -5.19 -10.56
C VAL A 40 28.24 -4.93 -11.20
N LYS A 41 28.86 -5.95 -11.80
CA LYS A 41 30.16 -5.81 -12.46
C LYS A 41 30.11 -4.90 -13.70
N ASN A 42 28.95 -4.79 -14.34
CA ASN A 42 28.72 -4.01 -15.56
C ASN A 42 27.94 -2.72 -15.28
N TYR A 43 27.74 -2.40 -13.99
CA TYR A 43 27.04 -1.21 -13.53
C TYR A 43 27.97 -0.02 -13.44
N GLU A 44 27.58 1.08 -14.04
CA GLU A 44 28.25 2.37 -13.95
C GLU A 44 27.25 3.43 -13.50
N TYR A 45 27.42 3.93 -12.29
CA TYR A 45 26.62 5.03 -11.76
C TYR A 45 26.83 6.32 -12.59
N LYS A 46 25.75 7.04 -12.91
CA LYS A 46 25.80 8.34 -13.59
C LYS A 46 25.35 9.47 -12.68
N SER A 47 24.10 9.43 -12.25
CA SER A 47 23.53 10.47 -11.40
C SER A 47 22.37 9.95 -10.57
N HIS A 48 21.99 10.71 -9.53
CA HIS A 48 20.71 10.54 -8.86
C HIS A 48 20.12 11.91 -8.50
N GLN A 49 18.81 11.91 -8.33
CA GLN A 49 18.05 13.08 -7.87
C GLN A 49 16.93 12.65 -6.95
N ILE A 50 16.83 13.24 -5.77
CA ILE A 50 15.66 13.10 -4.92
C ILE A 50 14.53 13.86 -5.60
N VAL A 51 13.52 13.14 -6.09
CA VAL A 51 12.37 13.71 -6.81
C VAL A 51 11.19 13.99 -5.90
N GLU A 52 11.11 13.25 -4.78
CA GLU A 52 10.03 13.40 -3.81
C GLU A 52 10.52 13.01 -2.41
N THR A 53 10.05 13.74 -1.41
CA THR A 53 10.26 13.43 0.00
C THR A 53 8.89 13.17 0.64
N ILE A 54 8.70 11.96 1.18
CA ILE A 54 7.46 11.55 1.81
C ILE A 54 7.59 11.77 3.31
N LEU A 55 6.78 12.68 3.82
CA LEU A 55 6.75 13.07 5.22
C LEU A 55 5.79 12.17 6.03
N ASP A 56 5.99 12.11 7.33
CA ASP A 56 5.11 11.48 8.31
C ASP A 56 3.65 11.96 8.14
N SER A 57 3.43 13.27 7.94
CA SER A 57 2.11 13.83 7.70
C SER A 57 1.41 13.25 6.47
N ASN A 58 2.14 13.05 5.37
CA ASN A 58 1.58 12.47 4.14
C ASN A 58 1.13 11.02 4.35
N ILE A 59 1.87 10.26 5.18
CA ILE A 59 1.51 8.89 5.52
C ILE A 59 0.28 8.87 6.43
N LYS A 60 0.20 9.75 7.43
CA LYS A 60 -0.98 9.89 8.31
C LYS A 60 -2.24 10.24 7.53
N ASP A 61 -2.14 11.16 6.56
CA ASP A 61 -3.25 11.48 5.65
C ASP A 61 -3.67 10.26 4.82
N SER A 62 -2.70 9.48 4.35
CA SER A 62 -2.95 8.25 3.61
C SER A 62 -3.64 7.19 4.49
N ILE A 63 -3.21 7.02 5.74
CA ILE A 63 -3.85 6.12 6.71
C ILE A 63 -5.29 6.54 6.94
N SER A 64 -5.55 7.82 7.22
CA SER A 64 -6.91 8.35 7.44
C SER A 64 -7.83 8.10 6.23
N SER A 65 -7.30 8.25 5.01
CA SER A 65 -8.04 7.93 3.78
C SER A 65 -8.36 6.43 3.67
N LEU A 66 -7.40 5.55 4.00
CA LEU A 66 -7.60 4.10 3.98
C LEU A 66 -8.60 3.66 5.06
N GLU A 67 -8.53 4.20 6.26
CA GLU A 67 -9.48 3.95 7.35
C GLU A 67 -10.90 4.34 6.94
N SER A 68 -11.05 5.49 6.29
CA SER A 68 -12.35 5.91 5.74
C SER A 68 -12.89 4.93 4.70
N ALA A 69 -12.01 4.37 3.86
CA ALA A 69 -12.37 3.35 2.87
C ALA A 69 -12.75 2.01 3.54
N VAL A 70 -12.09 1.63 4.63
CA VAL A 70 -12.45 0.45 5.43
C VAL A 70 -13.85 0.61 6.01
N VAL A 71 -14.14 1.74 6.67
CA VAL A 71 -15.47 2.02 7.24
C VAL A 71 -16.56 1.98 6.16
N ALA A 72 -16.31 2.55 4.99
CA ALA A 72 -17.26 2.49 3.87
C ALA A 72 -17.53 1.05 3.42
N LYS A 73 -16.50 0.19 3.40
CA LYS A 73 -16.63 -1.23 3.07
C LYS A 73 -17.37 -2.02 4.13
N GLU A 74 -17.17 -1.72 5.41
CA GLU A 74 -17.90 -2.33 6.53
C GLU A 74 -19.41 -2.06 6.41
N ILE A 75 -19.80 -0.81 6.14
CA ILE A 75 -21.20 -0.43 5.91
C ILE A 75 -21.80 -1.23 4.73
N MET A 76 -21.07 -1.34 3.62
CA MET A 76 -21.52 -2.11 2.46
C MET A 76 -21.68 -3.60 2.78
N LEU A 77 -20.77 -4.17 3.56
CA LEU A 77 -20.85 -5.57 4.00
C LEU A 77 -22.06 -5.80 4.91
N GLU A 78 -22.35 -4.87 5.82
CA GLU A 78 -23.54 -4.94 6.68
C GLU A 78 -24.85 -4.91 5.87
N GLU A 79 -24.93 -4.04 4.86
CA GLU A 79 -26.09 -3.98 3.96
C GLU A 79 -26.26 -5.28 3.15
N LYS A 80 -25.14 -5.86 2.68
CA LYS A 80 -25.17 -7.14 1.97
C LYS A 80 -25.57 -8.30 2.89
N ASP A 81 -25.13 -8.28 4.15
CA ASP A 81 -25.56 -9.29 5.15
C ASP A 81 -27.08 -9.20 5.40
N LYS A 82 -27.65 -7.99 5.49
CA LYS A 82 -29.10 -7.80 5.57
C LYS A 82 -29.82 -8.39 4.34
N LYS A 83 -29.31 -8.15 3.13
CA LYS A 83 -29.85 -8.75 1.90
C LYS A 83 -29.74 -10.27 1.90
N LYS A 84 -28.62 -10.82 2.32
CA LYS A 84 -28.41 -12.26 2.45
C LYS A 84 -29.42 -12.90 3.39
N LYS A 85 -29.64 -12.31 4.57
CA LYS A 85 -30.65 -12.77 5.53
C LYS A 85 -32.06 -12.71 4.93
N TYR A 86 -32.37 -11.64 4.19
CA TYR A 86 -33.65 -11.53 3.49
C TYR A 86 -33.84 -12.65 2.46
N TYR A 87 -32.85 -12.93 1.62
CA TYR A 87 -32.93 -14.00 0.61
C TYR A 87 -33.09 -15.37 1.24
N LEU A 88 -32.40 -15.65 2.33
CA LEU A 88 -32.56 -16.89 3.11
C LEU A 88 -34.00 -17.03 3.62
N SER A 89 -34.56 -15.95 4.18
CA SER A 89 -35.95 -15.97 4.67
C SER A 89 -36.98 -16.24 3.56
N GLN A 90 -36.73 -15.68 2.37
CA GLN A 90 -37.60 -15.93 1.20
C GLN A 90 -37.52 -17.38 0.72
N ILE A 91 -36.34 -17.95 0.68
CA ILE A 91 -36.13 -19.36 0.32
C ILE A 91 -36.88 -20.27 1.31
N ASP A 92 -36.75 -20.00 2.59
CA ASP A 92 -37.40 -20.82 3.64
C ASP A 92 -38.91 -20.70 3.57
N GLU A 93 -39.44 -19.52 3.33
CA GLU A 93 -40.87 -19.32 3.16
C GLU A 93 -41.39 -20.04 1.90
N MET A 94 -40.70 -19.92 0.76
CA MET A 94 -41.09 -20.63 -0.47
C MET A 94 -41.00 -22.15 -0.28
N ARG A 95 -40.05 -22.68 0.48
CA ARG A 95 -39.98 -24.10 0.81
C ARG A 95 -41.16 -24.57 1.65
N ARG A 96 -41.59 -23.79 2.66
CA ARG A 96 -42.78 -24.09 3.46
C ARG A 96 -44.05 -24.12 2.59
N GLN A 97 -44.21 -23.10 1.76
CA GLN A 97 -45.36 -23.02 0.84
C GLN A 97 -45.36 -24.19 -0.14
N GLN A 98 -44.21 -24.58 -0.67
CA GLN A 98 -44.09 -25.74 -1.55
C GLN A 98 -44.57 -27.05 -0.88
N GLN A 99 -44.29 -27.22 0.40
CA GLN A 99 -44.66 -28.41 1.17
C GLN A 99 -46.19 -28.49 1.36
N THR A 100 -46.82 -27.36 1.58
CA THR A 100 -48.28 -27.27 1.83
C THR A 100 -49.15 -27.20 0.56
N THR A 101 -48.52 -26.94 -0.59
CA THR A 101 -49.19 -26.75 -1.87
C THR A 101 -49.48 -28.07 -2.57
N LEU A 102 -50.56 -28.09 -3.39
CA LEU A 102 -50.97 -29.25 -4.19
C LEU A 102 -49.81 -29.66 -5.16
N PRO A 103 -49.65 -30.98 -5.42
CA PRO A 103 -48.52 -31.50 -6.17
C PRO A 103 -48.24 -30.85 -7.53
N TRP A 104 -49.28 -30.50 -8.27
CA TRP A 104 -49.19 -29.92 -9.61
C TRP A 104 -48.75 -28.45 -9.62
N LEU A 105 -48.89 -27.71 -8.53
CA LEU A 105 -48.45 -26.34 -8.38
C LEU A 105 -47.03 -26.21 -7.81
N ARG A 106 -46.41 -27.31 -7.35
CA ARG A 106 -45.06 -27.31 -6.74
C ARG A 106 -43.94 -26.92 -7.70
N GLY A 107 -44.19 -27.00 -9.01
CA GLY A 107 -43.22 -26.62 -10.05
C GLY A 107 -42.85 -25.15 -10.01
N ASP A 108 -43.82 -24.27 -9.79
CA ASP A 108 -43.62 -22.82 -9.76
C ASP A 108 -42.72 -22.37 -8.61
N TYR A 109 -42.90 -22.98 -7.43
CA TYR A 109 -42.04 -22.70 -6.28
C TYR A 109 -40.58 -23.12 -6.49
N ARG A 110 -40.33 -24.19 -7.26
CA ARG A 110 -38.95 -24.63 -7.59
C ARG A 110 -38.22 -23.61 -8.45
N GLY A 111 -38.93 -22.93 -9.35
CA GLY A 111 -38.36 -21.81 -10.12
C GLY A 111 -37.95 -20.64 -9.23
N LEU A 112 -38.91 -20.19 -8.40
CA LEU A 112 -38.67 -19.08 -7.46
C LEU A 112 -37.54 -19.36 -6.48
N ILE A 113 -37.47 -20.55 -5.89
CA ILE A 113 -36.40 -20.96 -4.98
C ILE A 113 -35.04 -20.89 -5.68
N ARG A 114 -34.93 -21.34 -6.95
CA ARG A 114 -33.68 -21.24 -7.72
C ARG A 114 -33.23 -19.80 -7.96
N ASP A 115 -34.17 -18.91 -8.24
CA ASP A 115 -33.85 -17.51 -8.49
C ASP A 115 -33.37 -16.82 -7.22
N TRP A 116 -34.04 -17.06 -6.09
CA TRP A 116 -33.53 -16.57 -4.77
C TRP A 116 -32.19 -17.16 -4.40
N GLN A 117 -31.93 -18.43 -4.74
CA GLN A 117 -30.65 -19.08 -4.49
C GLN A 117 -29.53 -18.43 -5.31
N ARG A 118 -29.77 -18.07 -6.60
CA ARG A 118 -28.81 -17.34 -7.41
C ARG A 118 -28.48 -15.98 -6.79
N MET A 119 -29.50 -15.22 -6.38
CA MET A 119 -29.30 -13.92 -5.73
C MET A 119 -28.48 -14.05 -4.44
N LEU A 120 -28.72 -15.11 -3.66
CA LEU A 120 -27.95 -15.43 -2.45
C LEU A 120 -26.48 -15.75 -2.75
N ASP A 121 -26.25 -16.54 -3.80
CA ASP A 121 -24.90 -16.93 -4.23
C ASP A 121 -24.11 -15.71 -4.75
N ASP A 122 -24.78 -14.83 -5.52
CA ASP A 122 -24.17 -13.60 -6.03
C ASP A 122 -23.79 -12.65 -4.91
N VAL A 123 -24.69 -12.37 -3.96
CA VAL A 123 -24.39 -11.54 -2.79
C VAL A 123 -23.27 -12.15 -1.95
N SER A 124 -23.27 -13.49 -1.77
CA SER A 124 -22.23 -14.18 -1.00
C SER A 124 -20.85 -14.06 -1.67
N ARG A 125 -20.79 -14.12 -3.01
CA ARG A 125 -19.56 -13.92 -3.78
C ARG A 125 -19.04 -12.49 -3.66
N GLU A 126 -19.93 -11.51 -3.78
CA GLU A 126 -19.59 -10.10 -3.62
C GLU A 126 -19.07 -9.81 -2.20
N MET A 127 -19.71 -10.34 -1.16
CA MET A 127 -19.25 -10.20 0.22
C MET A 127 -17.85 -10.75 0.40
N LYS A 128 -17.54 -11.90 -0.21
CA LYS A 128 -16.20 -12.49 -0.17
C LYS A 128 -15.15 -11.58 -0.85
N GLN A 129 -15.50 -10.98 -1.98
CA GLN A 129 -14.60 -10.05 -2.67
C GLN A 129 -14.37 -8.78 -1.84
N ASP A 130 -15.41 -8.21 -1.26
CA ASP A 130 -15.29 -7.02 -0.40
C ASP A 130 -14.46 -7.31 0.85
N SER A 131 -14.59 -8.49 1.46
CA SER A 131 -13.75 -8.91 2.58
C SER A 131 -12.26 -8.97 2.20
N LEU A 132 -11.92 -9.53 1.02
CA LEU A 132 -10.54 -9.56 0.53
C LEU A 132 -9.96 -8.15 0.29
N VAL A 133 -10.80 -7.24 -0.22
CA VAL A 133 -10.39 -5.83 -0.39
C VAL A 133 -10.13 -5.19 0.97
N MET A 134 -10.99 -5.41 1.96
CA MET A 134 -10.85 -4.88 3.31
C MET A 134 -9.58 -5.42 3.99
N ASP A 135 -9.28 -6.71 3.87
CA ASP A 135 -8.04 -7.30 4.36
C ASP A 135 -6.80 -6.65 3.73
N SER A 136 -6.87 -6.34 2.43
CA SER A 136 -5.78 -5.64 1.73
C SER A 136 -5.60 -4.21 2.22
N LEU A 137 -6.70 -3.48 2.49
CA LEU A 137 -6.65 -2.13 3.04
C LEU A 137 -6.04 -2.14 4.46
N ASN A 138 -6.46 -3.05 5.32
CA ASN A 138 -5.92 -3.19 6.67
C ASN A 138 -4.42 -3.50 6.67
N LYS A 139 -3.96 -4.41 5.81
CA LYS A 139 -2.52 -4.69 5.66
C LYS A 139 -1.71 -3.46 5.23
N ARG A 140 -2.29 -2.59 4.41
CA ARG A 140 -1.63 -1.34 4.01
C ARG A 140 -1.58 -0.34 5.17
N ILE A 141 -2.64 -0.26 5.97
CA ILE A 141 -2.67 0.56 7.19
C ILE A 141 -1.60 0.09 8.17
N ASP A 142 -1.52 -1.23 8.43
CA ASP A 142 -0.52 -1.83 9.31
C ASP A 142 0.91 -1.53 8.82
N TYR A 143 1.14 -1.66 7.52
CA TYR A 143 2.43 -1.33 6.91
C TYR A 143 2.79 0.15 7.12
N PHE A 144 1.87 1.08 6.86
CA PHE A 144 2.13 2.51 7.04
C PHE A 144 2.35 2.88 8.52
N ASN A 145 1.59 2.28 9.44
CA ASN A 145 1.81 2.45 10.88
C ASN A 145 3.21 1.97 11.28
N SER A 146 3.64 0.82 10.79
CA SER A 146 4.98 0.28 11.07
C SER A 146 6.12 1.19 10.54
N CYS A 147 5.88 1.91 9.44
CA CYS A 147 6.83 2.88 8.90
C CYS A 147 6.99 4.11 9.81
N ILE A 148 5.91 4.55 10.46
CA ILE A 148 5.91 5.71 11.35
C ILE A 148 6.52 5.35 12.72
N GLU A 149 6.16 4.22 13.30
CA GLU A 149 6.56 3.80 14.65
C GLU A 149 8.08 3.60 14.80
N GLY A 150 8.80 3.37 13.71
CA GLY A 150 10.24 3.06 13.73
C GLY A 150 11.17 4.26 13.57
N THR A 151 10.67 5.50 13.48
CA THR A 151 11.49 6.66 13.11
C THR A 151 11.16 7.90 13.91
N ASP A 152 12.21 8.57 14.41
CA ASP A 152 12.14 9.91 15.02
C ASP A 152 12.24 11.03 13.94
N SER A 153 12.37 10.66 12.66
CA SER A 153 12.51 11.61 11.56
C SER A 153 11.13 12.01 11.03
N PRO A 154 10.92 13.30 10.72
CA PRO A 154 9.71 13.75 10.01
C PRO A 154 9.67 13.24 8.55
N ILE A 155 10.80 12.75 8.03
CA ILE A 155 10.93 12.17 6.69
C ILE A 155 10.93 10.65 6.83
N ILE A 156 9.99 10.00 6.16
CA ILE A 156 9.85 8.55 6.20
C ILE A 156 10.51 7.89 4.99
N PHE A 157 10.29 8.45 3.80
CA PHE A 157 10.88 7.92 2.56
C PHE A 157 11.38 9.02 1.65
N TYR A 158 12.37 8.65 0.82
CA TYR A 158 12.83 9.41 -0.33
C TYR A 158 12.54 8.62 -1.61
N LYS A 159 11.92 9.27 -2.58
CA LYS A 159 11.82 8.75 -3.94
C LYS A 159 12.96 9.34 -4.75
N VAL A 160 13.82 8.47 -5.24
CA VAL A 160 15.08 8.84 -5.89
C VAL A 160 15.05 8.37 -7.33
N LYS A 161 15.21 9.30 -8.27
CA LYS A 161 15.47 9.00 -9.67
C LYS A 161 16.94 8.61 -9.79
N HIS A 162 17.22 7.45 -10.36
CA HIS A 162 18.55 6.87 -10.50
C HIS A 162 18.89 6.66 -11.99
N GLU A 163 19.97 7.27 -12.44
CA GLU A 163 20.46 7.16 -13.80
C GLU A 163 21.80 6.38 -13.80
N TYR A 164 21.88 5.35 -14.64
CA TYR A 164 23.05 4.48 -14.69
C TYR A 164 23.22 3.82 -16.06
N MET A 165 24.41 3.28 -16.29
CA MET A 165 24.68 2.38 -17.43
C MET A 165 24.77 0.95 -16.93
N LEU A 166 24.16 0.03 -17.66
CA LEU A 166 24.25 -1.40 -17.41
C LEU A 166 24.59 -2.11 -18.71
N SER A 167 25.77 -2.75 -18.75
CA SER A 167 26.26 -3.44 -19.95
C SER A 167 26.25 -2.55 -21.22
N GLY A 168 26.54 -1.25 -21.06
CA GLY A 168 26.56 -0.27 -22.14
C GLY A 168 25.21 0.34 -22.52
N ALA A 169 24.11 -0.08 -21.92
CA ALA A 169 22.79 0.52 -22.09
C ALA A 169 22.50 1.52 -20.95
N TYR A 170 21.87 2.66 -21.31
CA TYR A 170 21.42 3.66 -20.35
C TYR A 170 20.09 3.26 -19.73
N HIS A 171 19.99 3.40 -18.41
CA HIS A 171 18.81 3.11 -17.62
C HIS A 171 18.47 4.31 -16.73
N CYS A 172 17.19 4.45 -16.45
CA CYS A 172 16.66 5.47 -15.56
C CYS A 172 15.48 4.89 -14.79
N ASP A 173 15.69 4.59 -13.51
CA ASP A 173 14.72 3.95 -12.63
C ASP A 173 14.36 4.84 -11.45
N GLU A 174 13.18 4.64 -10.87
CA GLU A 174 12.79 5.24 -9.60
C GLU A 174 12.92 4.21 -8.49
N VAL A 175 13.58 4.61 -7.42
CA VAL A 175 13.88 3.77 -6.25
C VAL A 175 13.37 4.47 -4.99
N VAL A 176 12.82 3.72 -4.05
CA VAL A 176 12.37 4.25 -2.75
C VAL A 176 13.38 3.85 -1.69
N LEU A 177 13.87 4.86 -0.95
CA LEU A 177 14.76 4.71 0.20
C LEU A 177 14.05 5.15 1.47
N ASP A 178 14.36 4.51 2.59
CA ASP A 178 13.89 4.94 3.91
C ASP A 178 14.65 6.18 4.42
N SER A 179 14.29 6.66 5.62
CA SER A 179 14.92 7.82 6.26
C SER A 179 16.41 7.62 6.59
N LYS A 180 16.92 6.38 6.52
CA LYS A 180 18.33 6.01 6.70
C LYS A 180 19.03 5.72 5.37
N TYR A 181 18.40 6.07 4.25
CA TYR A 181 18.86 5.79 2.90
C TYR A 181 19.01 4.30 2.59
N GLN A 182 18.22 3.42 3.21
CA GLN A 182 18.19 2.00 2.88
C GLN A 182 17.11 1.69 1.85
N LEU A 183 17.38 0.73 0.96
CA LEU A 183 16.43 0.32 -0.07
C LEU A 183 15.18 -0.29 0.56
N VAL A 184 14.01 0.30 0.25
CA VAL A 184 12.72 -0.27 0.60
C VAL A 184 12.39 -1.36 -0.42
N LYS A 185 12.41 -2.62 0.01
CA LYS A 185 12.00 -3.75 -0.84
C LYS A 185 10.49 -3.68 -1.04
N GLN A 186 10.08 -3.53 -2.27
CA GLN A 186 8.67 -3.62 -2.68
C GLN A 186 8.16 -5.06 -2.67
#